data_3b496ac26304aeb4877fdaada2d4a295
#
_entry.id   3b496ac26304aeb4877fdaada2d4a295
#
_cell.length_a   1.000
_cell.length_b   1.000
_cell.length_c   1.000
_cell.angle_alpha   90.00
_cell.angle_beta   90.00
_cell.angle_gamma   90.00
#
_symmetry.space_group_name_H-M   'P 1'
#
loop_
_entity.id
_entity.type
_entity.pdbx_description
1 polymer ?
#
loop_
_entity_poly.entity_id
_entity_poly.type
_entity_poly.pdbx_seq_one_letter_code
_entity_poly.pdbx_strand_id
1 'polypeptide(L)'
;MLGLDGGFKKEVPILTKWVDMLPFIETKKKSMVNFSGEVAALIPGHNKAIDITQENGSSYIDDFEGSQSAIDIRTINNWVLASVPQGQPNLFPEASLYNDINYGKNRAKFSWYVIDPLFHSRTSSLTPNHIKGSALQENHLMRQVLVDEVFPNKQLGTGQLTNIPVFDISYYPNERGPYNFDVEPGNYSAGLNQTSGNLNDPETRWGGIMRTLTTNDFEAANIEFIQFWIMDPFNEDSENSSGGEFYFN
;
A
#
# COMPACT_ATOMS: atom_id res chain seq x y z
N MET A 1 25.52 22.68 13.32
CA MET A 1 25.16 22.96 11.93
C MET A 1 25.61 24.38 11.62
N LEU A 2 26.42 24.57 10.60
CA LEU A 2 26.84 25.85 10.08
C LEU A 2 26.33 25.98 8.66
N GLY A 3 25.58 27.04 8.38
CA GLY A 3 25.09 27.35 7.06
C GLY A 3 25.49 28.77 6.67
N LEU A 4 25.81 28.97 5.43
CA LEU A 4 26.13 30.26 4.86
C LEU A 4 25.46 30.35 3.49
N ASP A 5 24.53 31.29 3.37
CA ASP A 5 23.87 31.58 2.12
C ASP A 5 24.22 33.00 1.65
N GLY A 6 24.31 33.19 0.37
CA GLY A 6 24.57 34.48 -0.20
C GLY A 6 24.10 34.56 -1.65
N GLY A 7 23.62 35.75 -1.97
CA GLY A 7 23.20 36.02 -3.34
C GLY A 7 23.52 37.49 -3.70
N PHE A 8 23.90 37.71 -4.93
CA PHE A 8 23.96 39.09 -5.44
C PHE A 8 23.28 39.19 -6.80
N LYS A 9 22.68 40.34 -7.01
CA LYS A 9 22.04 40.70 -8.27
C LYS A 9 22.56 42.06 -8.72
N LYS A 10 23.10 42.10 -9.91
CA LYS A 10 23.69 43.34 -10.43
C LYS A 10 23.29 43.56 -11.89
N GLU A 11 22.94 44.79 -12.23
CA GLU A 11 22.80 45.21 -13.62
C GLU A 11 24.18 45.29 -14.27
N VAL A 12 24.35 44.68 -15.43
CA VAL A 12 25.60 44.66 -16.19
C VAL A 12 25.32 45.20 -17.60
N PRO A 13 25.46 46.55 -17.79
CA PRO A 13 25.16 47.19 -19.05
C PRO A 13 26.03 46.73 -20.24
N ILE A 14 27.21 46.18 -19.94
CA ILE A 14 28.11 45.65 -20.96
C ILE A 14 27.50 44.41 -21.67
N LEU A 15 26.77 43.59 -20.93
CA LEU A 15 26.07 42.44 -21.51
C LEU A 15 24.94 42.90 -22.42
N THR A 16 24.22 43.94 -22.07
CA THR A 16 23.21 44.55 -22.91
C THR A 16 23.81 45.05 -24.23
N LYS A 17 24.96 45.72 -24.15
CA LYS A 17 25.69 46.18 -25.35
C LYS A 17 26.12 45.01 -26.24
N TRP A 18 26.58 43.90 -25.68
CA TRP A 18 26.99 42.75 -26.45
C TRP A 18 25.81 42.08 -27.16
N VAL A 19 24.65 42.03 -26.50
CA VAL A 19 23.42 41.51 -27.12
C VAL A 19 22.95 42.40 -28.26
N ASP A 20 23.05 43.75 -28.10
CA ASP A 20 22.66 44.73 -29.12
C ASP A 20 23.64 44.78 -30.30
N MET A 21 24.80 44.14 -30.20
CA MET A 21 25.74 43.98 -31.35
C MET A 21 25.29 42.87 -32.29
N LEU A 22 24.32 42.04 -31.93
CA LEU A 22 23.78 41.04 -32.81
C LEU A 22 22.79 41.67 -33.80
N PRO A 23 22.90 41.36 -35.13
CA PRO A 23 22.02 41.94 -36.11
C PRO A 23 20.56 41.56 -35.81
N PHE A 24 19.66 42.53 -35.93
CA PHE A 24 18.21 42.43 -35.70
C PHE A 24 17.77 42.32 -34.25
N ILE A 25 18.64 42.52 -33.25
CA ILE A 25 18.29 42.55 -31.82
C ILE A 25 18.57 43.94 -31.25
N GLU A 26 17.55 44.58 -30.72
CA GLU A 26 17.64 45.84 -29.97
C GLU A 26 16.93 45.68 -28.64
N THR A 27 17.71 45.63 -27.55
CA THR A 27 17.20 45.35 -26.21
C THR A 27 16.90 46.63 -25.46
N LYS A 28 15.63 46.87 -25.10
CA LYS A 28 15.21 47.99 -24.25
C LYS A 28 15.40 47.74 -22.77
N LYS A 29 15.70 46.49 -22.37
CA LYS A 29 15.83 46.09 -20.97
C LYS A 29 17.28 45.80 -20.61
N LYS A 30 17.76 46.38 -19.51
CA LYS A 30 19.10 46.14 -19.03
C LYS A 30 19.32 44.68 -18.61
N SER A 31 20.45 44.12 -19.04
CA SER A 31 20.84 42.76 -18.64
C SER A 31 21.23 42.74 -17.17
N MET A 32 20.81 41.71 -16.48
CA MET A 32 21.12 41.50 -15.05
C MET A 32 21.84 40.17 -14.89
N VAL A 33 22.85 40.14 -14.03
CA VAL A 33 23.48 38.92 -13.54
C VAL A 33 23.01 38.68 -12.14
N ASN A 34 22.49 37.48 -11.92
CA ASN A 34 22.08 36.99 -10.62
C ASN A 34 22.94 35.78 -10.26
N PHE A 35 23.52 35.80 -9.11
CA PHE A 35 24.27 34.69 -8.53
C PHE A 35 23.73 34.42 -7.15
N SER A 36 23.43 33.16 -6.87
CA SER A 36 23.06 32.68 -5.55
C SER A 36 23.87 31.43 -5.24
N GLY A 37 24.32 31.32 -4.02
CA GLY A 37 25.07 30.16 -3.55
C GLY A 37 24.77 29.91 -2.09
N GLU A 38 24.68 28.64 -1.75
CA GLU A 38 24.47 28.15 -0.39
C GLU A 38 25.55 27.11 -0.07
N VAL A 39 26.09 27.18 1.14
CA VAL A 39 26.99 26.17 1.68
C VAL A 39 26.51 25.82 3.09
N ALA A 40 26.26 24.56 3.31
CA ALA A 40 25.90 24.03 4.63
C ALA A 40 26.94 22.99 5.08
N ALA A 41 27.33 23.06 6.35
CA ALA A 41 28.19 22.05 6.96
C ALA A 41 27.57 21.58 8.26
N LEU A 42 27.40 20.24 8.38
CA LEU A 42 26.97 19.57 9.60
C LEU A 42 28.20 19.03 10.32
N ILE A 43 28.48 19.58 11.49
CA ILE A 43 29.53 19.07 12.38
C ILE A 43 28.81 18.27 13.46
N PRO A 44 28.96 16.95 13.49
CA PRO A 44 28.29 16.12 14.51
C PRO A 44 28.89 16.39 15.88
N GLY A 45 28.02 16.56 16.86
CA GLY A 45 28.38 16.57 18.26
C GLY A 45 28.19 15.17 18.86
N HIS A 46 29.05 14.77 19.79
CA HIS A 46 28.93 13.49 20.48
C HIS A 46 28.85 13.68 22.00
N ASN A 47 28.14 12.78 22.64
CA ASN A 47 28.10 12.72 24.10
C ASN A 47 29.27 11.87 24.61
N LYS A 48 30.26 12.52 25.20
CA LYS A 48 31.46 11.85 25.72
C LYS A 48 31.20 10.85 26.83
N ALA A 49 29.99 10.87 27.44
CA ALA A 49 29.60 9.93 28.50
C ALA A 49 29.08 8.58 27.98
N ILE A 50 28.84 8.45 26.66
CA ILE A 50 28.27 7.26 26.04
C ILE A 50 29.13 6.85 24.83
N ASP A 51 30.43 6.70 25.05
CA ASP A 51 31.34 6.20 24.01
C ASP A 51 31.63 4.71 24.26
N ILE A 52 30.68 3.84 23.92
CA ILE A 52 30.80 2.38 24.13
C ILE A 52 31.60 1.74 22.98
N THR A 53 31.57 2.32 21.78
CA THR A 53 32.16 1.72 20.57
C THR A 53 33.49 2.37 20.14
N GLN A 54 33.97 3.37 20.85
CA GLN A 54 35.11 4.20 20.46
C GLN A 54 34.91 5.00 19.15
N GLU A 55 33.68 5.10 18.71
CA GLU A 55 33.26 5.91 17.55
C GLU A 55 32.70 7.26 17.97
N ASN A 56 33.16 7.79 19.10
CA ASN A 56 32.76 9.07 19.68
C ASN A 56 31.27 9.21 20.02
N GLY A 57 30.53 8.09 20.17
CA GLY A 57 29.10 8.12 20.54
C GLY A 57 28.20 8.90 19.57
N SER A 58 28.64 9.08 18.34
CA SER A 58 27.89 9.84 17.34
C SER A 58 27.01 8.92 16.51
N SER A 59 25.78 9.32 16.29
CA SER A 59 24.94 8.70 15.28
C SER A 59 24.61 9.71 14.18
N TYR A 60 24.71 9.28 12.95
CA TYR A 60 24.45 10.10 11.79
C TYR A 60 23.15 9.67 11.14
N ILE A 61 22.38 10.65 10.72
CA ILE A 61 21.38 10.48 9.68
C ILE A 61 21.88 11.38 8.55
N ASP A 62 22.60 10.81 7.60
CA ASP A 62 23.25 11.54 6.52
C ASP A 62 22.50 11.48 5.20
N ASP A 63 21.47 10.66 5.13
CA ASP A 63 20.63 10.50 3.94
C ASP A 63 19.16 10.82 4.25
N PHE A 64 18.85 12.12 4.26
CA PHE A 64 17.46 12.57 4.38
C PHE A 64 16.67 12.32 3.09
N GLU A 65 17.34 12.22 1.95
CA GLU A 65 16.72 11.93 0.67
C GLU A 65 16.35 10.46 0.57
N GLY A 66 17.11 9.57 1.21
CA GLY A 66 16.81 8.15 1.34
C GLY A 66 15.83 7.82 2.46
N SER A 67 15.36 8.81 3.23
CA SER A 67 14.36 8.55 4.27
C SER A 67 13.02 8.15 3.65
N GLN A 68 12.55 6.96 3.96
CA GLN A 68 11.28 6.43 3.45
C GLN A 68 10.19 6.58 4.50
N SER A 69 9.04 7.06 4.07
CA SER A 69 7.82 7.08 4.88
C SER A 69 6.93 5.90 4.50
N ALA A 70 6.95 4.86 5.32
CA ALA A 70 6.11 3.69 5.07
C ALA A 70 4.63 4.03 5.27
N ILE A 71 3.80 3.69 4.29
CA ILE A 71 2.34 3.77 4.38
C ILE A 71 1.81 2.42 4.86
N ASP A 72 1.28 2.37 6.09
CA ASP A 72 0.66 1.15 6.60
C ASP A 72 -0.68 0.89 5.91
N ILE A 73 -0.75 -0.22 5.18
CA ILE A 73 -1.94 -0.64 4.44
C ILE A 73 -2.93 -1.48 5.25
N ARG A 74 -2.61 -1.85 6.51
CA ARG A 74 -3.45 -2.73 7.36
C ARG A 74 -4.66 -2.05 7.98
N THR A 75 -4.75 -0.73 7.93
CA THR A 75 -5.86 0.01 8.55
C THR A 75 -7.16 -0.25 7.79
N ILE A 76 -8.02 -1.10 8.33
CA ILE A 76 -9.27 -1.58 7.68
C ILE A 76 -10.24 -0.47 7.30
N ASN A 77 -10.33 0.59 8.11
CA ASN A 77 -11.25 1.70 7.89
C ASN A 77 -10.90 2.58 6.68
N ASN A 78 -9.68 2.44 6.16
CA ASN A 78 -9.24 3.19 4.99
C ASN A 78 -9.59 2.48 3.67
N TRP A 79 -10.08 1.25 3.76
CA TRP A 79 -10.48 0.46 2.62
C TRP A 79 -11.97 0.56 2.37
N VAL A 80 -12.34 0.67 1.11
CA VAL A 80 -13.71 0.66 0.63
C VAL A 80 -13.86 -0.34 -0.50
N LEU A 81 -15.09 -0.69 -0.87
CA LEU A 81 -15.35 -1.60 -1.98
C LEU A 81 -14.76 -1.01 -3.28
N ALA A 82 -13.99 -1.82 -4.00
CA ALA A 82 -13.41 -1.38 -5.27
C ALA A 82 -14.47 -1.18 -6.36
N SER A 83 -14.23 -0.23 -7.24
CA SER A 83 -14.85 -0.21 -8.56
C SER A 83 -14.27 -1.32 -9.43
N VAL A 84 -14.85 -1.57 -10.60
CA VAL A 84 -14.28 -2.52 -11.58
C VAL A 84 -12.93 -1.98 -12.03
N PRO A 85 -11.86 -2.80 -11.98
CA PRO A 85 -10.53 -2.38 -12.39
C PRO A 85 -10.51 -1.91 -13.85
N GLN A 86 -9.84 -0.79 -14.10
CA GLN A 86 -9.73 -0.19 -15.42
C GLN A 86 -8.41 -0.62 -16.09
N GLY A 87 -8.36 -0.50 -17.42
CA GLY A 87 -7.14 -0.74 -18.18
C GLY A 87 -6.84 -2.21 -18.51
N GLN A 88 -7.69 -3.14 -18.09
CA GLN A 88 -7.52 -4.60 -18.31
C GLN A 88 -8.79 -5.19 -18.96
N PRO A 89 -9.12 -4.85 -20.21
CA PRO A 89 -10.41 -5.21 -20.82
C PRO A 89 -10.60 -6.72 -21.04
N ASN A 90 -9.51 -7.49 -21.07
CA ASN A 90 -9.60 -8.95 -21.21
C ASN A 90 -10.06 -9.64 -19.90
N LEU A 91 -9.69 -9.08 -18.74
CA LEU A 91 -10.09 -9.58 -17.43
C LEU A 91 -11.39 -8.95 -16.95
N PHE A 92 -11.60 -7.68 -17.26
CA PHE A 92 -12.75 -6.91 -16.79
C PHE A 92 -13.45 -6.22 -17.98
N PRO A 93 -14.12 -7.00 -18.85
CA PRO A 93 -14.78 -6.44 -20.06
C PRO A 93 -15.89 -5.44 -19.70
N GLU A 94 -16.51 -5.59 -18.55
CA GLU A 94 -17.53 -4.69 -18.03
C GLU A 94 -16.99 -3.32 -17.56
N ALA A 95 -15.68 -3.16 -17.44
CA ALA A 95 -15.06 -1.92 -16.99
C ALA A 95 -15.35 -0.71 -17.89
N SER A 96 -15.63 -0.95 -19.17
CA SER A 96 -15.99 0.09 -20.15
C SER A 96 -17.42 0.60 -20.03
N LEU A 97 -18.27 -0.10 -19.26
CA LEU A 97 -19.68 0.27 -19.12
C LEU A 97 -19.82 1.51 -18.22
N TYR A 98 -20.71 2.40 -18.64
CA TYR A 98 -21.02 3.60 -17.89
C TYR A 98 -22.53 3.65 -17.60
N ASN A 99 -22.88 3.85 -16.32
CA ASN A 99 -24.27 3.91 -15.87
C ASN A 99 -25.13 2.70 -16.32
N ASP A 100 -24.51 1.54 -16.32
CA ASP A 100 -25.12 0.28 -16.72
C ASP A 100 -25.08 -0.74 -15.57
N ILE A 101 -26.18 -1.42 -15.31
CA ILE A 101 -26.30 -2.42 -14.25
C ILE A 101 -25.36 -3.63 -14.46
N ASN A 102 -24.95 -3.87 -15.69
CA ASN A 102 -23.99 -4.94 -16.02
C ASN A 102 -22.60 -4.69 -15.46
N TYR A 103 -22.28 -3.44 -15.11
CA TYR A 103 -20.98 -3.06 -14.53
C TYR A 103 -20.60 -3.86 -13.29
N GLY A 104 -21.56 -4.32 -12.48
CA GLY A 104 -21.30 -5.06 -11.25
C GLY A 104 -21.50 -6.58 -11.34
N LYS A 105 -21.85 -7.13 -12.48
CA LYS A 105 -22.29 -8.53 -12.61
C LYS A 105 -21.22 -9.57 -12.25
N ASN A 106 -19.94 -9.27 -12.45
CA ASN A 106 -18.85 -10.18 -12.11
C ASN A 106 -18.32 -10.00 -10.69
N ARG A 107 -18.84 -9.02 -9.94
CA ARG A 107 -18.40 -8.82 -8.57
C ARG A 107 -18.95 -9.91 -7.66
N ALA A 108 -18.06 -10.73 -7.12
CA ALA A 108 -18.36 -11.73 -6.11
C ALA A 108 -18.30 -11.14 -4.70
N LYS A 109 -18.73 -11.92 -3.73
CA LYS A 109 -18.70 -11.54 -2.33
C LYS A 109 -17.26 -11.49 -1.82
N PHE A 110 -16.93 -10.38 -1.19
CA PHE A 110 -15.62 -10.11 -0.66
C PHE A 110 -15.75 -9.40 0.68
N SER A 111 -14.97 -9.83 1.67
CA SER A 111 -14.96 -9.25 3.00
C SER A 111 -13.53 -9.01 3.45
N TRP A 112 -13.30 -7.93 4.17
CA TRP A 112 -12.03 -7.63 4.82
C TRP A 112 -12.28 -7.24 6.28
N TYR A 113 -11.45 -7.73 7.18
CA TYR A 113 -11.65 -7.58 8.62
C TYR A 113 -10.35 -7.81 9.38
N VAL A 114 -10.40 -7.61 10.68
CA VAL A 114 -9.39 -8.05 11.64
C VAL A 114 -10.08 -8.92 12.66
N ILE A 115 -9.52 -10.09 12.94
CA ILE A 115 -10.03 -10.97 13.98
C ILE A 115 -9.65 -10.38 15.34
N ASP A 116 -10.64 -10.13 16.20
CA ASP A 116 -10.39 -9.64 17.55
C ASP A 116 -9.55 -10.67 18.33
N PRO A 117 -8.45 -10.28 18.99
CA PRO A 117 -7.61 -11.16 19.80
C PRO A 117 -8.38 -12.00 20.83
N LEU A 118 -9.55 -11.54 21.25
CA LEU A 118 -10.43 -12.29 22.14
C LEU A 118 -10.78 -13.67 21.58
N PHE A 119 -11.01 -13.80 20.28
CA PHE A 119 -11.37 -15.07 19.64
C PHE A 119 -10.22 -16.07 19.62
N HIS A 120 -8.98 -15.62 19.78
CA HIS A 120 -7.80 -16.47 19.89
C HIS A 120 -7.54 -16.95 21.34
N SER A 121 -8.16 -16.30 22.32
CA SER A 121 -7.93 -16.63 23.74
C SER A 121 -8.62 -17.93 24.13
N ARG A 122 -7.82 -18.90 24.64
CA ARG A 122 -8.33 -20.18 25.15
C ARG A 122 -8.76 -20.09 26.62
N THR A 123 -8.37 -19.03 27.31
CA THR A 123 -8.58 -18.88 28.76
C THR A 123 -9.59 -17.80 29.13
N SER A 124 -9.84 -16.84 28.28
CA SER A 124 -10.79 -15.75 28.53
C SER A 124 -12.21 -16.28 28.72
N SER A 125 -12.90 -15.78 29.75
CA SER A 125 -14.32 -16.05 29.96
C SER A 125 -15.23 -15.39 28.92
N LEU A 126 -14.72 -14.40 28.20
CA LEU A 126 -15.46 -13.67 27.18
C LEU A 126 -15.40 -14.37 25.83
N THR A 127 -14.46 -15.29 25.59
CA THR A 127 -14.44 -16.10 24.37
C THR A 127 -15.66 -17.00 24.32
N PRO A 128 -16.43 -16.98 23.21
CA PRO A 128 -17.61 -17.82 23.07
C PRO A 128 -17.29 -19.31 23.22
N ASN A 129 -18.13 -20.05 23.97
CA ASN A 129 -17.86 -21.45 24.33
C ASN A 129 -17.76 -22.38 23.12
N HIS A 130 -18.43 -22.07 22.01
CA HIS A 130 -18.38 -22.89 20.78
C HIS A 130 -17.10 -22.71 19.98
N ILE A 131 -16.34 -21.64 20.25
CA ILE A 131 -15.04 -21.34 19.63
C ILE A 131 -13.89 -21.78 20.55
N LYS A 132 -14.06 -21.55 21.85
CA LYS A 132 -13.03 -21.74 22.86
C LYS A 132 -12.50 -23.16 22.91
N GLY A 133 -11.21 -23.34 22.63
CA GLY A 133 -10.57 -24.65 22.60
C GLY A 133 -11.00 -25.55 21.43
N SER A 134 -11.74 -25.02 20.47
CA SER A 134 -12.14 -25.76 19.26
C SER A 134 -11.02 -25.73 18.19
N ALA A 135 -11.14 -26.63 17.21
CA ALA A 135 -10.27 -26.64 16.04
C ALA A 135 -10.30 -25.32 15.23
N LEU A 136 -11.35 -24.52 15.38
CA LEU A 136 -11.44 -23.20 14.73
C LEU A 136 -10.35 -22.24 15.17
N GLN A 137 -9.93 -22.31 16.43
CA GLN A 137 -8.82 -21.47 16.93
C GLN A 137 -7.44 -21.90 16.43
N GLU A 138 -7.34 -23.12 15.89
CA GLU A 138 -6.09 -23.70 15.37
C GLU A 138 -6.03 -23.69 13.84
N ASN A 139 -7.13 -23.31 13.18
CA ASN A 139 -7.19 -23.24 11.74
C ASN A 139 -6.12 -22.28 11.22
N HIS A 140 -5.26 -22.76 10.31
CA HIS A 140 -4.10 -21.99 9.82
C HIS A 140 -4.51 -20.69 9.13
N LEU A 141 -5.70 -20.60 8.54
CA LEU A 141 -6.23 -19.38 7.91
C LEU A 141 -6.67 -18.31 8.92
N MET A 142 -6.93 -18.70 10.18
CA MET A 142 -7.55 -17.81 11.18
C MET A 142 -6.73 -17.70 12.48
N ARG A 143 -5.67 -18.48 12.63
CA ARG A 143 -4.83 -18.49 13.84
C ARG A 143 -4.06 -17.19 14.03
N GLN A 144 -3.62 -16.95 15.23
CA GLN A 144 -2.64 -15.90 15.50
C GLN A 144 -1.32 -16.17 14.76
N VAL A 145 -0.74 -15.11 14.21
CA VAL A 145 0.60 -15.13 13.61
C VAL A 145 1.58 -14.51 14.60
N LEU A 146 2.62 -15.25 14.97
CA LEU A 146 3.62 -14.79 15.90
C LEU A 146 4.70 -13.96 15.21
N VAL A 147 5.29 -13.01 15.94
CA VAL A 147 6.35 -12.15 15.42
C VAL A 147 7.58 -12.95 15.03
N ASP A 148 7.96 -13.94 15.82
CA ASP A 148 9.12 -14.80 15.59
C ASP A 148 8.93 -15.77 14.42
N GLU A 149 7.70 -16.11 14.08
CA GLU A 149 7.37 -16.90 12.87
C GLU A 149 7.74 -16.15 11.59
N VAL A 150 7.41 -14.87 11.51
CA VAL A 150 7.67 -14.04 10.34
C VAL A 150 9.05 -13.38 10.40
N PHE A 151 9.50 -13.03 11.59
CA PHE A 151 10.77 -12.33 11.83
C PHE A 151 11.60 -13.08 12.87
N PRO A 152 12.19 -14.24 12.55
CA PRO A 152 12.85 -15.12 13.53
C PRO A 152 14.07 -14.49 14.23
N ASN A 153 14.67 -13.48 13.63
CA ASN A 153 15.81 -12.76 14.21
C ASN A 153 15.42 -11.53 15.02
N LYS A 154 14.13 -11.23 15.15
CA LYS A 154 13.67 -10.06 15.89
C LYS A 154 13.57 -10.37 17.37
N GLN A 155 14.38 -9.70 18.19
CA GLN A 155 14.27 -9.80 19.64
C GLN A 155 13.14 -8.88 20.15
N LEU A 156 12.18 -9.47 20.86
CA LEU A 156 11.09 -8.72 21.48
C LEU A 156 11.50 -8.28 22.86
N GLY A 157 11.31 -7.00 23.17
CA GLY A 157 11.50 -6.46 24.52
C GLY A 157 10.38 -6.92 25.48
N THR A 158 10.67 -6.88 26.77
CA THR A 158 9.68 -7.22 27.80
C THR A 158 8.43 -6.34 27.68
N GLY A 159 7.25 -6.97 27.54
CA GLY A 159 5.97 -6.28 27.43
C GLY A 159 5.55 -5.92 25.98
N GLN A 160 6.33 -6.28 24.99
CA GLN A 160 5.91 -6.16 23.59
C GLN A 160 4.93 -7.29 23.21
N LEU A 161 4.03 -6.99 22.27
CA LEU A 161 3.12 -7.99 21.74
C LEU A 161 3.90 -9.06 20.97
N THR A 162 3.58 -10.31 21.21
CA THR A 162 4.21 -11.47 20.56
C THR A 162 3.53 -11.84 19.25
N ASN A 163 2.37 -11.30 18.97
CA ASN A 163 1.61 -11.54 17.75
C ASN A 163 1.58 -10.31 16.83
N ILE A 164 1.49 -10.58 15.56
CA ILE A 164 1.35 -9.57 14.51
C ILE A 164 -0.13 -9.34 14.23
N PRO A 165 -0.63 -8.09 14.18
CA PRO A 165 -1.98 -7.84 13.66
C PRO A 165 -2.03 -8.18 12.18
N VAL A 166 -3.01 -9.00 11.81
CA VAL A 166 -3.24 -9.50 10.45
C VAL A 166 -4.40 -8.73 9.84
N PHE A 167 -4.33 -8.49 8.55
CA PHE A 167 -5.41 -7.98 7.72
C PHE A 167 -6.04 -9.17 7.02
N ASP A 168 -7.24 -9.55 7.44
CA ASP A 168 -7.92 -10.74 6.96
C ASP A 168 -8.80 -10.42 5.76
N ILE A 169 -8.76 -11.29 4.77
CA ILE A 169 -9.55 -11.20 3.54
C ILE A 169 -10.28 -12.52 3.33
N SER A 170 -11.57 -12.44 3.02
CA SER A 170 -12.38 -13.61 2.61
C SER A 170 -13.04 -13.34 1.27
N TYR A 171 -12.83 -14.24 0.32
CA TYR A 171 -13.36 -14.16 -1.03
C TYR A 171 -14.22 -15.38 -1.34
N TYR A 172 -15.42 -15.14 -1.84
CA TYR A 172 -16.44 -16.16 -2.12
C TYR A 172 -16.89 -16.05 -3.58
N PRO A 173 -16.16 -16.66 -4.52
CA PRO A 173 -16.42 -16.49 -5.96
C PRO A 173 -17.79 -16.99 -6.42
N ASN A 174 -18.40 -17.91 -5.68
CA ASN A 174 -19.72 -18.46 -5.98
C ASN A 174 -20.87 -17.60 -5.45
N GLU A 175 -20.60 -16.59 -4.62
CA GLU A 175 -21.64 -15.77 -4.00
C GLU A 175 -21.66 -14.35 -4.60
N ARG A 176 -22.87 -13.81 -4.80
CA ARG A 176 -23.00 -12.42 -5.28
C ARG A 176 -22.47 -11.43 -4.27
N GLY A 177 -21.64 -10.53 -4.76
CA GLY A 177 -21.15 -9.38 -3.99
C GLY A 177 -22.11 -8.19 -4.00
N PRO A 178 -21.76 -7.11 -3.32
CA PRO A 178 -22.51 -5.87 -3.35
C PRO A 178 -22.65 -5.33 -4.78
N TYR A 179 -23.84 -4.84 -5.11
CA TYR A 179 -24.19 -4.32 -6.43
C TYR A 179 -24.09 -5.33 -7.59
N ASN A 180 -24.01 -6.62 -7.29
CA ASN A 180 -24.10 -7.67 -8.28
C ASN A 180 -25.56 -8.07 -8.45
N PHE A 181 -26.14 -7.72 -9.60
CA PHE A 181 -27.52 -8.04 -9.99
C PHE A 181 -27.56 -9.12 -11.08
N ASP A 182 -26.54 -9.97 -11.14
CA ASP A 182 -26.45 -11.04 -12.10
C ASP A 182 -27.57 -12.10 -11.86
N VAL A 183 -28.25 -12.49 -12.92
CA VAL A 183 -29.31 -13.49 -12.91
C VAL A 183 -29.16 -14.42 -14.11
N GLU A 184 -29.28 -13.88 -15.32
CA GLU A 184 -29.23 -14.62 -16.57
C GLU A 184 -27.88 -14.45 -17.26
N PRO A 185 -27.39 -15.48 -17.96
CA PRO A 185 -26.20 -15.36 -18.79
C PRO A 185 -26.33 -14.26 -19.84
N GLY A 186 -25.25 -13.57 -20.10
CA GLY A 186 -25.20 -12.46 -21.06
C GLY A 186 -23.79 -12.20 -21.58
N ASN A 187 -23.59 -11.04 -22.22
CA ASN A 187 -22.30 -10.70 -22.82
C ASN A 187 -21.18 -10.49 -21.81
N TYR A 188 -21.50 -10.20 -20.57
CA TYR A 188 -20.53 -9.82 -19.52
C TYR A 188 -20.45 -10.82 -18.37
N SER A 189 -21.39 -11.74 -18.28
CA SER A 189 -21.43 -12.70 -17.17
C SER A 189 -22.10 -14.01 -17.57
N ALA A 190 -21.73 -15.09 -16.88
CA ALA A 190 -22.31 -16.41 -17.05
C ALA A 190 -23.64 -16.59 -16.29
N GLY A 191 -24.15 -15.55 -15.64
CA GLY A 191 -25.37 -15.62 -14.86
C GLY A 191 -25.20 -16.41 -13.55
N LEU A 192 -26.30 -16.86 -13.00
CA LEU A 192 -26.32 -17.70 -11.80
C LEU A 192 -27.10 -18.99 -12.02
N ASN A 193 -26.81 -19.98 -11.19
CA ASN A 193 -27.55 -21.20 -11.09
C ASN A 193 -28.89 -20.94 -10.40
N GLN A 194 -30.00 -21.11 -11.11
CA GLN A 194 -31.34 -20.80 -10.62
C GLN A 194 -31.78 -21.68 -9.44
N THR A 195 -31.16 -22.85 -9.28
CA THR A 195 -31.51 -23.79 -8.19
C THR A 195 -30.74 -23.48 -6.91
N SER A 196 -29.42 -23.23 -7.01
CA SER A 196 -28.55 -22.96 -5.85
C SER A 196 -28.45 -21.50 -5.50
N GLY A 197 -28.68 -20.60 -6.46
CA GLY A 197 -28.42 -19.15 -6.32
C GLY A 197 -26.95 -18.77 -6.40
N ASN A 198 -26.07 -19.72 -6.70
CA ASN A 198 -24.64 -19.46 -6.85
C ASN A 198 -24.32 -18.88 -8.21
N LEU A 199 -23.29 -18.06 -8.27
CA LEU A 199 -22.75 -17.55 -9.52
C LEU A 199 -22.14 -18.68 -10.33
N ASN A 200 -22.42 -18.68 -11.63
CA ASN A 200 -21.76 -19.57 -12.58
C ASN A 200 -20.36 -19.05 -12.89
N ASP A 201 -19.46 -19.93 -13.35
CA ASP A 201 -18.10 -19.64 -13.77
C ASP A 201 -17.33 -18.79 -12.73
N PRO A 202 -17.06 -19.34 -11.54
CA PRO A 202 -16.40 -18.62 -10.45
C PRO A 202 -15.01 -18.07 -10.80
N GLU A 203 -14.33 -18.64 -11.79
CA GLU A 203 -13.03 -18.18 -12.30
C GLU A 203 -13.12 -16.82 -13.01
N THR A 204 -14.28 -16.44 -13.50
CA THR A 204 -14.51 -15.14 -14.14
C THR A 204 -14.92 -14.06 -13.15
N ARG A 205 -15.10 -14.42 -11.89
CA ARG A 205 -15.59 -13.52 -10.84
C ARG A 205 -14.41 -12.87 -10.12
N TRP A 206 -14.62 -11.67 -9.66
CA TRP A 206 -13.64 -10.92 -8.93
C TRP A 206 -14.22 -10.28 -7.67
N GLY A 207 -13.36 -10.06 -6.70
CA GLY A 207 -13.64 -9.27 -5.51
C GLY A 207 -12.48 -8.34 -5.24
N GLY A 208 -12.75 -7.14 -4.75
CA GLY A 208 -11.67 -6.20 -4.51
C GLY A 208 -12.05 -5.05 -3.60
N ILE A 209 -11.02 -4.47 -3.03
CA ILE A 209 -11.08 -3.27 -2.20
C ILE A 209 -10.11 -2.23 -2.74
N MET A 210 -10.41 -0.97 -2.47
CA MET A 210 -9.55 0.15 -2.82
C MET A 210 -9.40 1.10 -1.64
N ARG A 211 -8.31 1.85 -1.63
CA ARG A 211 -8.11 2.92 -0.65
C ARG A 211 -7.52 4.15 -1.31
N THR A 212 -7.80 5.29 -0.74
CA THR A 212 -7.13 6.53 -1.12
C THR A 212 -5.74 6.57 -0.49
N LEU A 213 -4.74 6.90 -1.27
CA LEU A 213 -3.41 7.22 -0.79
C LEU A 213 -3.29 8.73 -0.57
N THR A 214 -2.56 9.11 0.46
CA THR A 214 -2.36 10.53 0.83
C THR A 214 -1.35 11.23 -0.06
N THR A 215 -0.52 10.46 -0.77
CA THR A 215 0.43 10.98 -1.76
C THR A 215 -0.03 10.62 -3.16
N ASN A 216 0.13 11.55 -4.08
CA ASN A 216 -0.06 11.37 -5.52
C ASN A 216 1.25 11.36 -6.30
N ASP A 217 2.37 11.53 -5.58
CA ASP A 217 3.72 11.51 -6.12
C ASP A 217 4.56 10.54 -5.30
N PHE A 218 4.73 9.33 -5.83
CA PHE A 218 5.49 8.27 -5.17
C PHE A 218 6.99 8.51 -5.21
N GLU A 219 7.47 9.18 -6.26
CA GLU A 219 8.88 9.52 -6.40
C GLU A 219 9.28 10.55 -5.34
N ALA A 220 8.50 11.61 -5.17
CA ALA A 220 8.74 12.61 -4.13
C ALA A 220 8.61 12.05 -2.70
N ALA A 221 7.85 10.96 -2.53
CA ALA A 221 7.70 10.27 -1.25
C ALA A 221 8.71 9.12 -1.06
N ASN A 222 9.63 8.91 -1.99
CA ASN A 222 10.60 7.79 -2.02
C ASN A 222 9.94 6.43 -1.85
N ILE A 223 8.78 6.22 -2.48
CA ILE A 223 8.06 4.94 -2.46
C ILE A 223 8.40 4.18 -3.73
N GLU A 224 9.18 3.11 -3.61
CA GLU A 224 9.65 2.33 -4.73
C GLU A 224 8.90 1.00 -4.89
N PHE A 225 8.39 0.44 -3.80
CA PHE A 225 7.77 -0.88 -3.81
C PHE A 225 6.68 -1.03 -2.74
N ILE A 226 5.83 -2.04 -2.96
CA ILE A 226 4.86 -2.55 -1.98
C ILE A 226 5.43 -3.85 -1.42
N GLN A 227 5.51 -3.96 -0.09
CA GLN A 227 6.01 -5.15 0.59
C GLN A 227 4.99 -5.66 1.60
N PHE A 228 4.66 -6.94 1.53
CA PHE A 228 3.75 -7.57 2.48
C PHE A 228 4.00 -9.08 2.52
N TRP A 229 3.50 -9.71 3.59
CA TRP A 229 3.41 -11.15 3.71
C TRP A 229 1.99 -11.57 3.42
N ILE A 230 1.81 -12.62 2.63
CA ILE A 230 0.52 -13.23 2.37
C ILE A 230 0.56 -14.68 2.83
N MET A 231 -0.50 -15.10 3.52
CA MET A 231 -0.71 -16.51 3.82
C MET A 231 -1.31 -17.18 2.60
N ASP A 232 -0.74 -18.31 2.19
CA ASP A 232 -1.26 -19.11 1.09
C ASP A 232 -2.58 -19.77 1.51
N PRO A 233 -3.72 -19.40 0.91
CA PRO A 233 -5.00 -20.00 1.26
C PRO A 233 -5.16 -21.43 0.75
N PHE A 234 -4.28 -21.89 -0.14
CA PHE A 234 -4.35 -23.21 -0.80
C PHE A 234 -3.34 -24.22 -0.22
N ASN A 235 -2.63 -23.87 0.84
CA ASN A 235 -1.56 -24.68 1.42
C ASN A 235 -2.02 -26.08 1.88
N GLU A 236 -3.28 -26.26 2.26
CA GLU A 236 -3.83 -27.53 2.69
C GLU A 236 -4.55 -28.30 1.58
N ASP A 237 -4.64 -27.74 0.40
CA ASP A 237 -5.29 -28.41 -0.72
C ASP A 237 -4.40 -29.53 -1.25
N SER A 238 -4.84 -30.77 -1.05
CA SER A 238 -4.05 -31.97 -1.34
C SER A 238 -3.91 -32.29 -2.83
N GLU A 239 -4.69 -31.68 -3.70
CA GLU A 239 -4.70 -31.97 -5.14
C GLU A 239 -4.87 -30.68 -5.94
N ASN A 240 -3.80 -30.01 -6.27
CA ASN A 240 -3.79 -28.89 -7.23
C ASN A 240 -5.11 -28.18 -7.33
N SER A 241 -5.47 -27.49 -6.30
CA SER A 241 -6.68 -26.70 -6.28
C SER A 241 -6.67 -25.72 -7.45
N SER A 242 -7.80 -25.24 -7.78
CA SER A 242 -7.99 -24.23 -8.81
C SER A 242 -7.10 -23.00 -8.65
N GLY A 243 -6.49 -22.79 -7.48
CA GLY A 243 -5.67 -21.61 -7.21
C GLY A 243 -6.50 -20.33 -7.28
N GLY A 244 -5.81 -19.19 -7.39
CA GLY A 244 -6.42 -17.89 -7.55
C GLY A 244 -5.38 -16.87 -7.97
N GLU A 245 -5.83 -15.75 -8.50
CA GLU A 245 -4.98 -14.67 -8.93
C GLU A 245 -5.18 -13.45 -8.02
N PHE A 246 -4.10 -12.76 -7.72
CA PHE A 246 -4.10 -11.58 -6.88
C PHE A 246 -3.46 -10.42 -7.62
N TYR A 247 -4.20 -9.30 -7.74
CA TYR A 247 -3.78 -8.15 -8.51
C TYR A 247 -3.71 -6.90 -7.65
N PHE A 248 -2.67 -6.10 -7.91
CA PHE A 248 -2.60 -4.69 -7.52
C PHE A 248 -2.76 -3.81 -8.76
N ASN A 249 -3.65 -2.81 -8.67
CA ASN A 249 -3.90 -1.82 -9.71
C ASN A 249 -3.74 -0.40 -9.17
#